data_07dd08e0c2dc50401070d72ac72f41d8
#
_entry.id   07dd08e0c2dc50401070d72ac72f41d8
#
_cell.length_a   1.000
_cell.length_b   1.000
_cell.length_c   1.000
_cell.angle_alpha   90.00
_cell.angle_beta   90.00
_cell.angle_gamma   90.00
#
_symmetry.space_group_name_H-M   'P 1'
#
loop_
_entity.id
_entity.type
_entity.pdbx_description
1 polymer ?
#
loop_
_entity_poly.entity_id
_entity_poly.type
_entity_poly.pdbx_seq_one_letter_code
_entity_poly.pdbx_strand_id
1 'polypeptide(L)'
;MSSEALAPTRAALYLDLIRWNRPAGWLLLLWPTLSALWIAADGFPGWHLLIVFVLGTILMRSAGCCVNDVADRDFDRHVKRTAQRPVTAGLLSVSQALQFGALLALIAFMLVLTTSPAAILLSFAALVIALLYPYAKRVLAMPQAVLGVAFSFGIPMAFAAVQGGTAWSLSTIPAAVPPHAWGLLLGNLFWVLAYDTEYAMVDRDDDLALGMKTSAITLGRLDVAAVMIFYALYLAIWAWLGLRLGLGRVYLLGVAAAAAQVLWHYALIRGRTREGCFKAFRLNHWVGFALFAGVALDLALR
;
A
#
# COMPACT_ATOMS: atom_id res chain seq x y z
N MET A 1 -18.82 24.29 -32.20
CA MET A 1 -19.72 23.88 -31.09
C MET A 1 -18.84 23.42 -29.95
N SER A 2 -18.58 24.30 -28.98
CA SER A 2 -17.86 23.96 -27.75
C SER A 2 -18.80 23.09 -26.91
N SER A 3 -18.43 21.82 -26.69
CA SER A 3 -19.08 21.00 -25.68
C SER A 3 -18.84 21.63 -24.32
N GLU A 4 -19.83 22.28 -23.75
CA GLU A 4 -19.86 22.65 -22.35
C GLU A 4 -19.66 21.36 -21.55
N ALA A 5 -18.46 21.14 -21.01
CA ALA A 5 -18.21 20.05 -20.09
C ALA A 5 -19.08 20.30 -18.86
N LEU A 6 -20.13 19.50 -18.68
CA LEU A 6 -21.00 19.53 -17.51
C LEU A 6 -20.13 19.50 -16.24
N ALA A 7 -20.39 20.41 -15.31
CA ALA A 7 -19.70 20.43 -14.03
C ALA A 7 -19.82 19.05 -13.34
N PRO A 8 -18.73 18.52 -12.76
CA PRO A 8 -18.74 17.20 -12.16
C PRO A 8 -19.77 17.13 -11.02
N THR A 9 -20.51 16.04 -10.95
CA THR A 9 -21.46 15.82 -9.85
C THR A 9 -20.72 15.68 -8.51
N ARG A 10 -21.38 15.97 -7.39
CA ARG A 10 -20.77 15.78 -6.06
C ARG A 10 -20.27 14.36 -5.85
N ALA A 11 -21.01 13.35 -6.29
CA ALA A 11 -20.60 11.95 -6.21
C ALA A 11 -19.31 11.69 -7.00
N ALA A 12 -19.17 12.25 -8.21
CA ALA A 12 -17.97 12.15 -9.01
C ALA A 12 -16.74 12.77 -8.32
N LEU A 13 -16.93 13.92 -7.63
CA LEU A 13 -15.85 14.55 -6.85
C LEU A 13 -15.37 13.69 -5.68
N TYR A 14 -16.27 13.03 -4.95
CA TYR A 14 -15.89 12.10 -3.88
C TYR A 14 -15.21 10.84 -4.42
N LEU A 15 -15.67 10.29 -5.55
CA LEU A 15 -15.02 9.15 -6.20
C LEU A 15 -13.61 9.51 -6.71
N ASP A 16 -13.41 10.73 -7.19
CA ASP A 16 -12.09 11.21 -7.60
C ASP A 16 -11.18 11.45 -6.38
N LEU A 17 -11.71 12.02 -5.29
CA LEU A 17 -10.99 12.22 -4.03
C LEU A 17 -10.39 10.91 -3.50
N ILE A 18 -11.15 9.83 -3.50
CA ILE A 18 -10.69 8.50 -3.06
C ILE A 18 -9.95 7.72 -4.17
N ARG A 19 -9.83 8.31 -5.36
CA ARG A 19 -9.15 7.71 -6.52
C ARG A 19 -9.72 6.36 -6.90
N TRP A 20 -11.05 6.25 -6.90
CA TRP A 20 -11.77 5.01 -7.20
C TRP A 20 -11.44 4.44 -8.57
N ASN A 21 -11.24 5.31 -9.56
CA ASN A 21 -10.84 4.97 -10.93
C ASN A 21 -9.38 4.48 -11.07
N ARG A 22 -8.63 4.37 -9.97
CA ARG A 22 -7.23 3.94 -9.94
C ARG A 22 -7.04 2.76 -8.97
N PRO A 23 -7.54 1.56 -9.29
CA PRO A 23 -7.57 0.42 -8.38
C PRO A 23 -6.17 -0.06 -7.97
N ALA A 24 -5.14 0.19 -8.77
CA ALA A 24 -3.76 -0.12 -8.40
C ALA A 24 -3.41 0.37 -6.98
N GLY A 25 -3.93 1.54 -6.57
CA GLY A 25 -3.62 2.12 -5.27
C GLY A 25 -4.04 1.27 -4.06
N TRP A 26 -5.20 0.59 -4.08
CA TRP A 26 -5.60 -0.30 -2.98
C TRP A 26 -5.18 -1.75 -3.23
N LEU A 27 -4.95 -2.18 -4.47
CA LEU A 27 -4.42 -3.50 -4.79
C LEU A 27 -2.99 -3.69 -4.26
N LEU A 28 -2.17 -2.62 -4.24
CA LEU A 28 -0.83 -2.65 -3.66
C LEU A 28 -0.83 -2.98 -2.16
N LEU A 29 -1.88 -2.61 -1.42
CA LEU A 29 -2.04 -2.96 -0.01
C LEU A 29 -2.73 -4.32 0.15
N LEU A 30 -3.64 -4.65 -0.76
CA LEU A 30 -4.50 -5.83 -0.65
C LEU A 30 -3.71 -7.11 -0.82
N TRP A 31 -2.86 -7.22 -1.85
CA TRP A 31 -2.17 -8.47 -2.15
C TRP A 31 -1.27 -8.98 -1.01
N PRO A 32 -0.40 -8.16 -0.39
CA PRO A 32 0.40 -8.63 0.74
C PRO A 32 -0.45 -8.95 1.98
N THR A 33 -1.53 -8.20 2.20
CA THR A 33 -2.47 -8.45 3.28
C THR A 33 -3.20 -9.79 3.10
N LEU A 34 -3.68 -10.08 1.89
CA LEU A 34 -4.31 -11.36 1.59
C LEU A 34 -3.30 -12.52 1.64
N SER A 35 -2.09 -12.33 1.12
CA SER A 35 -1.03 -13.34 1.25
C SER A 35 -0.78 -13.71 2.71
N ALA A 36 -0.67 -12.70 3.59
CA ALA A 36 -0.51 -12.91 5.02
C ALA A 36 -1.72 -13.60 5.64
N LEU A 37 -2.93 -13.26 5.22
CA LEU A 37 -4.17 -13.85 5.70
C LEU A 37 -4.26 -15.34 5.37
N TRP A 38 -3.89 -15.71 4.12
CA TRP A 38 -3.82 -17.12 3.69
C TRP A 38 -2.74 -17.90 4.43
N ILE A 39 -1.55 -17.33 4.59
CA ILE A 39 -0.45 -17.95 5.33
C ILE A 39 -0.84 -18.14 6.79
N ALA A 40 -1.44 -17.14 7.44
CA ALA A 40 -1.85 -17.22 8.83
C ALA A 40 -2.93 -18.29 9.08
N ALA A 41 -3.82 -18.51 8.11
CA ALA A 41 -4.91 -19.48 8.16
C ALA A 41 -4.50 -20.87 7.64
N ASP A 42 -3.28 -21.01 7.11
CA ASP A 42 -2.81 -22.23 6.40
C ASP A 42 -3.81 -22.69 5.31
N GLY A 43 -4.36 -21.74 4.57
CA GLY A 43 -5.37 -21.95 3.53
C GLY A 43 -6.38 -20.83 3.42
N PHE A 44 -7.62 -21.15 3.05
CA PHE A 44 -8.70 -20.17 2.93
C PHE A 44 -9.12 -19.63 4.30
N PRO A 45 -9.03 -18.30 4.55
CA PRO A 45 -9.24 -17.71 5.88
C PRO A 45 -10.71 -17.63 6.30
N GLY A 46 -11.63 -18.09 5.47
CA GLY A 46 -13.07 -17.93 5.65
C GLY A 46 -13.60 -16.58 5.11
N TRP A 47 -14.88 -16.61 4.71
CA TRP A 47 -15.52 -15.46 4.06
C TRP A 47 -15.56 -14.20 4.95
N HIS A 48 -15.75 -14.38 6.27
CA HIS A 48 -15.79 -13.26 7.20
C HIS A 48 -14.49 -12.46 7.16
N LEU A 49 -13.35 -13.09 7.42
CA LEU A 49 -12.06 -12.39 7.42
C LEU A 49 -11.70 -11.85 6.04
N LEU A 50 -12.01 -12.61 4.97
CA LEU A 50 -11.80 -12.14 3.61
C LEU A 50 -12.54 -10.82 3.36
N ILE A 51 -13.82 -10.74 3.68
CA ILE A 51 -14.63 -9.52 3.51
C ILE A 51 -14.09 -8.38 4.36
N VAL A 52 -13.76 -8.62 5.63
CA VAL A 52 -13.21 -7.61 6.54
C VAL A 52 -11.92 -7.02 5.98
N PHE A 53 -10.98 -7.84 5.53
CA PHE A 53 -9.68 -7.37 5.04
C PHE A 53 -9.76 -6.73 3.65
N VAL A 54 -10.62 -7.23 2.75
CA VAL A 54 -10.83 -6.61 1.43
C VAL A 54 -11.48 -5.23 1.59
N LEU A 55 -12.63 -5.16 2.26
CA LEU A 55 -13.34 -3.89 2.45
C LEU A 55 -12.54 -2.94 3.34
N GLY A 56 -11.93 -3.43 4.43
CA GLY A 56 -11.09 -2.63 5.32
C GLY A 56 -9.92 -1.98 4.57
N THR A 57 -9.25 -2.72 3.69
CA THR A 57 -8.15 -2.18 2.86
C THR A 57 -8.64 -1.09 1.92
N ILE A 58 -9.76 -1.30 1.22
CA ILE A 58 -10.35 -0.31 0.29
C ILE A 58 -10.75 0.95 1.06
N LEU A 59 -11.44 0.80 2.19
CA LEU A 59 -11.94 1.92 2.99
C LEU A 59 -10.78 2.72 3.62
N MET A 60 -9.81 2.04 4.23
CA MET A 60 -8.67 2.73 4.85
C MET A 60 -7.76 3.39 3.82
N ARG A 61 -7.55 2.77 2.65
CA ARG A 61 -6.82 3.40 1.55
C ARG A 61 -7.55 4.65 1.04
N SER A 62 -8.87 4.59 0.94
CA SER A 62 -9.72 5.71 0.55
C SER A 62 -9.68 6.84 1.59
N ALA A 63 -9.79 6.53 2.87
CA ALA A 63 -9.64 7.50 3.98
C ALA A 63 -8.26 8.16 3.94
N GLY A 64 -7.20 7.38 3.70
CA GLY A 64 -5.84 7.89 3.55
C GLY A 64 -5.69 8.86 2.37
N CYS A 65 -6.42 8.67 1.25
CA CYS A 65 -6.44 9.64 0.15
C CYS A 65 -7.01 10.99 0.60
N CYS A 66 -8.12 10.97 1.38
CA CYS A 66 -8.74 12.20 1.88
C CYS A 66 -7.77 13.00 2.77
N VAL A 67 -7.10 12.34 3.71
CA VAL A 67 -6.12 12.97 4.61
C VAL A 67 -4.92 13.49 3.83
N ASN A 68 -4.40 12.71 2.89
CA ASN A 68 -3.24 13.08 2.10
C ASN A 68 -3.52 14.29 1.18
N ASP A 69 -4.69 14.34 0.52
CA ASP A 69 -5.06 15.47 -0.33
C ASP A 69 -5.26 16.78 0.47
N VAL A 70 -5.68 16.69 1.73
CA VAL A 70 -5.75 17.83 2.64
C VAL A 70 -4.35 18.25 3.09
N ALA A 71 -3.51 17.30 3.52
CA ALA A 71 -2.15 17.57 4.01
C ALA A 71 -1.24 18.16 2.93
N ASP A 72 -1.37 17.69 1.69
CA ASP A 72 -0.53 18.11 0.57
C ASP A 72 -1.14 19.26 -0.25
N ARG A 73 -2.33 19.80 0.11
CA ARG A 73 -3.10 20.77 -0.68
C ARG A 73 -2.30 21.93 -1.23
N ASP A 74 -1.45 22.54 -0.40
CA ASP A 74 -0.71 23.73 -0.78
C ASP A 74 0.49 23.41 -1.69
N PHE A 75 1.08 22.23 -1.58
CA PHE A 75 2.12 21.72 -2.47
C PHE A 75 1.55 21.25 -3.81
N ASP A 76 0.44 20.51 -3.77
CA ASP A 76 -0.22 19.91 -4.94
C ASP A 76 -0.65 20.95 -5.98
N ARG A 77 -0.86 22.20 -5.60
CA ARG A 77 -1.17 23.31 -6.53
C ARG A 77 -0.04 23.57 -7.54
N HIS A 78 1.19 23.28 -7.18
CA HIS A 78 2.38 23.55 -7.97
C HIS A 78 2.82 22.32 -8.81
N VAL A 79 2.21 21.16 -8.59
CA VAL A 79 2.52 19.93 -9.33
C VAL A 79 1.45 19.68 -10.39
N LYS A 80 1.86 19.62 -11.67
CA LYS A 80 0.96 19.50 -12.83
C LYS A 80 -0.07 18.37 -12.70
N ARG A 81 0.36 17.24 -12.15
CA ARG A 81 -0.46 16.02 -12.02
C ARG A 81 -1.53 16.13 -10.92
N THR A 82 -1.30 16.93 -9.88
CA THR A 82 -2.11 16.97 -8.67
C THR A 82 -2.89 18.29 -8.50
N ALA A 83 -2.60 19.30 -9.29
CA ALA A 83 -3.29 20.61 -9.26
C ALA A 83 -4.82 20.51 -9.45
N GLN A 84 -5.29 19.48 -10.15
CA GLN A 84 -6.71 19.27 -10.45
C GLN A 84 -7.43 18.41 -9.39
N ARG A 85 -6.76 18.00 -8.30
CA ARG A 85 -7.41 17.24 -7.23
C ARG A 85 -8.54 18.03 -6.60
N PRO A 86 -9.68 17.40 -6.22
CA PRO A 86 -10.86 18.10 -5.75
C PRO A 86 -10.63 19.09 -4.60
N VAL A 87 -9.78 18.75 -3.62
CA VAL A 87 -9.44 19.64 -2.50
C VAL A 87 -8.50 20.75 -2.94
N THR A 88 -7.50 20.44 -3.76
CA THR A 88 -6.51 21.38 -4.28
C THR A 88 -7.15 22.41 -5.19
N ALA A 89 -8.07 21.98 -6.06
CA ALA A 89 -8.82 22.83 -6.97
C ALA A 89 -9.96 23.62 -6.27
N GLY A 90 -10.21 23.39 -4.97
CA GLY A 90 -11.26 24.07 -4.22
C GLY A 90 -12.68 23.56 -4.50
N LEU A 91 -12.83 22.43 -5.21
CA LEU A 91 -14.13 21.81 -5.53
C LEU A 91 -14.75 21.10 -4.33
N LEU A 92 -13.91 20.64 -3.39
CA LEU A 92 -14.31 20.12 -2.08
C LEU A 92 -13.56 20.89 -1.00
N SER A 93 -14.27 21.23 0.10
CA SER A 93 -13.62 21.87 1.26
C SER A 93 -12.79 20.84 2.05
N VAL A 94 -11.82 21.36 2.82
CA VAL A 94 -11.02 20.56 3.76
C VAL A 94 -11.92 19.78 4.73
N SER A 95 -12.95 20.44 5.26
CA SER A 95 -13.90 19.83 6.20
C SER A 95 -14.66 18.65 5.56
N GLN A 96 -15.15 18.83 4.32
CA GLN A 96 -15.84 17.78 3.58
C GLN A 96 -14.95 16.57 3.33
N ALA A 97 -13.68 16.80 2.92
CA ALA A 97 -12.73 15.73 2.69
C ALA A 97 -12.40 14.96 3.97
N LEU A 98 -12.15 15.67 5.09
CA LEU A 98 -11.85 15.04 6.38
C LEU A 98 -13.06 14.31 6.96
N GLN A 99 -14.27 14.86 6.88
CA GLN A 99 -15.49 14.18 7.31
C GLN A 99 -15.75 12.90 6.53
N PHE A 100 -15.55 12.93 5.21
CA PHE A 100 -15.70 11.73 4.38
C PHE A 100 -14.62 10.70 4.71
N GLY A 101 -13.37 11.12 4.87
CA GLY A 101 -12.28 10.22 5.30
C GLY A 101 -12.54 9.60 6.67
N ALA A 102 -13.03 10.39 7.65
CA ALA A 102 -13.40 9.90 8.97
C ALA A 102 -14.54 8.88 8.93
N LEU A 103 -15.57 9.12 8.08
CA LEU A 103 -16.65 8.17 7.88
C LEU A 103 -16.15 6.83 7.33
N LEU A 104 -15.27 6.86 6.32
CA LEU A 104 -14.68 5.65 5.74
C LEU A 104 -13.83 4.89 6.76
N ALA A 105 -13.02 5.60 7.55
CA ALA A 105 -12.22 5.01 8.62
C ALA A 105 -13.09 4.40 9.73
N LEU A 106 -14.21 5.06 10.09
CA LEU A 106 -15.16 4.54 11.07
C LEU A 106 -15.81 3.23 10.58
N ILE A 107 -16.25 3.18 9.31
CA ILE A 107 -16.82 1.95 8.73
C ILE A 107 -15.75 0.84 8.72
N ALA A 108 -14.49 1.13 8.36
CA ALA A 108 -13.40 0.17 8.43
C ALA A 108 -13.15 -0.32 9.86
N PHE A 109 -13.24 0.57 10.85
CA PHE A 109 -13.09 0.21 12.26
C PHE A 109 -14.22 -0.69 12.75
N MET A 110 -15.47 -0.43 12.33
CA MET A 110 -16.60 -1.33 12.64
C MET A 110 -16.39 -2.75 12.11
N LEU A 111 -15.76 -2.89 10.91
CA LEU A 111 -15.37 -4.20 10.41
C LEU A 111 -14.28 -4.86 11.28
N VAL A 112 -13.27 -4.11 11.69
CA VAL A 112 -12.18 -4.60 12.56
C VAL A 112 -12.72 -5.05 13.91
N LEU A 113 -13.71 -4.39 14.48
CA LEU A 113 -14.36 -4.78 15.76
C LEU A 113 -14.97 -6.19 15.73
N THR A 114 -15.20 -6.76 14.56
CA THR A 114 -15.71 -8.13 14.40
C THR A 114 -14.59 -9.19 14.41
N THR A 115 -13.33 -8.78 14.56
CA THR A 115 -12.15 -9.66 14.58
C THR A 115 -11.63 -9.91 16.00
N SER A 116 -10.40 -10.43 16.14
CA SER A 116 -9.79 -10.67 17.44
C SER A 116 -9.39 -9.38 18.17
N PRO A 117 -9.37 -9.38 19.52
CA PRO A 117 -8.84 -8.27 20.30
C PRO A 117 -7.42 -7.83 19.89
N ALA A 118 -6.54 -8.76 19.56
CA ALA A 118 -5.18 -8.45 19.10
C ALA A 118 -5.18 -7.65 17.80
N ALA A 119 -6.02 -7.99 16.81
CA ALA A 119 -6.16 -7.24 15.59
C ALA A 119 -6.76 -5.84 15.82
N ILE A 120 -7.73 -5.73 16.74
CA ILE A 120 -8.30 -4.43 17.13
C ILE A 120 -7.25 -3.54 17.79
N LEU A 121 -6.43 -4.06 18.70
CA LEU A 121 -5.34 -3.31 19.32
C LEU A 121 -4.31 -2.84 18.30
N LEU A 122 -3.94 -3.70 17.34
CA LEU A 122 -3.02 -3.34 16.26
C LEU A 122 -3.60 -2.29 15.31
N SER A 123 -4.93 -2.24 15.13
CA SER A 123 -5.56 -1.25 14.26
C SER A 123 -5.33 0.20 14.74
N PHE A 124 -5.20 0.42 16.04
CA PHE A 124 -4.85 1.75 16.59
C PHE A 124 -3.41 2.14 16.23
N ALA A 125 -2.47 1.20 16.30
CA ALA A 125 -1.09 1.44 15.85
C ALA A 125 -1.05 1.73 14.34
N ALA A 126 -1.80 0.97 13.53
CA ALA A 126 -1.93 1.21 12.09
C ALA A 126 -2.48 2.60 11.79
N LEU A 127 -3.51 3.04 12.51
CA LEU A 127 -4.11 4.38 12.35
C LEU A 127 -3.09 5.49 12.68
N VAL A 128 -2.36 5.37 13.79
CA VAL A 128 -1.32 6.34 14.17
C VAL A 128 -0.26 6.46 13.09
N ILE A 129 0.25 5.34 12.58
CA ILE A 129 1.27 5.32 11.52
C ILE A 129 0.71 5.95 10.23
N ALA A 130 -0.52 5.63 9.85
CA ALA A 130 -1.18 6.19 8.67
C ALA A 130 -1.38 7.71 8.76
N LEU A 131 -1.69 8.25 9.95
CA LEU A 131 -1.85 9.69 10.18
C LEU A 131 -0.50 10.43 10.23
N LEU A 132 0.58 9.78 10.66
CA LEU A 132 1.91 10.37 10.70
C LEU A 132 2.59 10.42 9.33
N TYR A 133 2.27 9.50 8.44
CA TYR A 133 2.91 9.37 7.14
C TYR A 133 2.92 10.66 6.29
N PRO A 134 1.81 11.42 6.12
CA PRO A 134 1.81 12.63 5.29
C PRO A 134 2.81 13.70 5.78
N TYR A 135 3.11 13.71 7.07
CA TYR A 135 4.06 14.66 7.67
C TYR A 135 5.52 14.19 7.54
N ALA A 136 5.75 12.91 7.32
CA ALA A 136 7.10 12.35 7.17
C ALA A 136 7.87 12.98 5.99
N LYS A 137 7.19 13.37 4.91
CA LYS A 137 7.76 14.06 3.74
C LYS A 137 8.45 15.40 4.09
N ARG A 138 8.08 16.03 5.21
CA ARG A 138 8.62 17.33 5.63
C ARG A 138 9.92 17.19 6.42
N VAL A 139 10.15 16.01 7.02
CA VAL A 139 11.25 15.80 7.98
C VAL A 139 12.27 14.77 7.45
N LEU A 140 11.80 13.66 6.91
CA LEU A 140 12.63 12.53 6.54
C LEU A 140 13.16 12.63 5.10
N ALA A 141 14.40 12.20 4.89
CA ALA A 141 15.00 12.11 3.56
C ALA A 141 14.36 11.01 2.68
N MET A 142 13.82 9.96 3.31
CA MET A 142 13.12 8.85 2.66
C MET A 142 11.76 8.61 3.31
N PRO A 143 10.75 9.47 3.08
CA PRO A 143 9.40 9.32 3.64
C PRO A 143 8.72 8.02 3.21
N GLN A 144 9.17 7.42 2.10
CA GLN A 144 8.73 6.14 1.58
C GLN A 144 8.92 4.99 2.58
N ALA A 145 9.86 5.08 3.50
CA ALA A 145 10.04 4.07 4.54
C ALA A 145 8.86 4.06 5.54
N VAL A 146 8.36 5.24 5.93
CA VAL A 146 7.17 5.36 6.80
C VAL A 146 5.93 4.86 6.06
N LEU A 147 5.79 5.22 4.77
CA LEU A 147 4.74 4.68 3.91
C LEU A 147 4.82 3.15 3.85
N GLY A 148 6.03 2.62 3.71
CA GLY A 148 6.29 1.18 3.65
C GLY A 148 5.77 0.46 4.88
N VAL A 149 6.01 0.99 6.07
CA VAL A 149 5.45 0.44 7.31
C VAL A 149 3.92 0.54 7.30
N ALA A 150 3.36 1.72 7.00
CA ALA A 150 1.90 1.92 6.97
C ALA A 150 1.20 0.97 6.01
N PHE A 151 1.74 0.79 4.80
CA PHE A 151 1.15 -0.06 3.76
C PHE A 151 1.35 -1.55 4.00
N SER A 152 2.33 -1.92 4.82
CA SER A 152 2.60 -3.32 5.19
C SER A 152 1.89 -3.75 6.47
N PHE A 153 1.25 -2.84 7.21
CA PHE A 153 0.69 -3.13 8.53
C PHE A 153 -0.53 -4.05 8.48
N GLY A 154 -1.15 -4.22 7.32
CA GLY A 154 -2.15 -5.26 7.08
C GLY A 154 -1.64 -6.68 7.33
N ILE A 155 -0.32 -6.92 7.18
CA ILE A 155 0.30 -8.24 7.40
C ILE A 155 0.19 -8.68 8.88
N PRO A 156 0.75 -7.95 9.87
CA PRO A 156 0.60 -8.34 11.27
C PRO A 156 -0.86 -8.35 11.73
N MET A 157 -1.71 -7.47 11.19
CA MET A 157 -3.15 -7.49 11.49
C MET A 157 -3.83 -8.75 10.98
N ALA A 158 -3.45 -9.28 9.82
CA ALA A 158 -3.97 -10.53 9.26
C ALA A 158 -3.64 -11.72 10.18
N PHE A 159 -2.38 -11.83 10.61
CA PHE A 159 -1.97 -12.86 11.58
C PHE A 159 -2.73 -12.71 12.90
N ALA A 160 -2.81 -11.49 13.44
CA ALA A 160 -3.55 -11.23 14.67
C ALA A 160 -5.03 -11.61 14.55
N ALA A 161 -5.67 -11.36 13.41
CA ALA A 161 -7.07 -11.69 13.21
C ALA A 161 -7.34 -13.21 13.18
N VAL A 162 -6.40 -13.98 12.63
CA VAL A 162 -6.51 -15.45 12.51
C VAL A 162 -6.07 -16.14 13.82
N GLN A 163 -4.92 -15.73 14.39
CA GLN A 163 -4.25 -16.44 15.48
C GLN A 163 -4.49 -15.77 16.84
N GLY A 164 -5.12 -14.60 16.87
CA GLY A 164 -5.43 -13.90 18.12
C GLY A 164 -6.51 -14.60 18.90
N GLY A 165 -6.26 -14.77 20.21
CA GLY A 165 -7.28 -15.27 21.16
C GLY A 165 -8.33 -14.22 21.51
N THR A 166 -9.10 -14.50 22.58
CA THR A 166 -10.20 -13.64 23.06
C THR A 166 -9.80 -12.65 24.13
N ALA A 167 -8.53 -12.70 24.60
CA ALA A 167 -8.07 -11.86 25.71
C ALA A 167 -7.71 -10.45 25.23
N TRP A 168 -8.20 -9.44 25.95
CA TRP A 168 -7.90 -8.02 25.74
C TRP A 168 -6.61 -7.62 26.47
N SER A 169 -5.45 -7.95 25.90
CA SER A 169 -4.15 -7.59 26.46
C SER A 169 -3.09 -7.40 25.37
N LEU A 170 -2.24 -6.40 25.54
CA LEU A 170 -1.07 -6.19 24.67
C LEU A 170 -0.08 -7.37 24.77
N SER A 171 -0.06 -8.10 25.89
CA SER A 171 0.79 -9.28 26.07
C SER A 171 0.43 -10.46 25.16
N THR A 172 -0.76 -10.45 24.53
CA THR A 172 -1.19 -11.48 23.58
C THR A 172 -0.64 -11.26 22.17
N ILE A 173 -0.19 -10.03 21.84
CA ILE A 173 0.29 -9.68 20.48
C ILE A 173 1.47 -10.54 20.05
N PRO A 174 2.53 -10.81 20.87
CA PRO A 174 3.65 -11.65 20.42
C PRO A 174 3.24 -13.08 20.05
N ALA A 175 2.22 -13.64 20.69
CA ALA A 175 1.68 -14.96 20.34
C ALA A 175 0.80 -14.91 19.09
N ALA A 176 0.02 -13.84 18.90
CA ALA A 176 -0.87 -13.65 17.77
C ALA A 176 -0.12 -13.21 16.48
N VAL A 177 1.05 -12.60 16.62
CA VAL A 177 1.86 -12.10 15.49
C VAL A 177 3.28 -12.68 15.62
N PRO A 178 3.53 -13.87 15.08
CA PRO A 178 4.81 -14.54 15.18
C PRO A 178 5.93 -13.80 14.41
N PRO A 179 7.21 -14.07 14.71
CA PRO A 179 8.35 -13.35 14.11
C PRO A 179 8.36 -13.33 12.57
N HIS A 180 7.89 -14.40 11.92
CA HIS A 180 7.82 -14.45 10.47
C HIS A 180 6.79 -13.47 9.86
N ALA A 181 5.73 -13.11 10.59
CA ALA A 181 4.81 -12.06 10.16
C ALA A 181 5.50 -10.69 10.05
N TRP A 182 6.36 -10.36 11.03
CA TRP A 182 7.20 -9.16 10.97
C TRP A 182 8.27 -9.24 9.87
N GLY A 183 8.79 -10.43 9.61
CA GLY A 183 9.70 -10.67 8.47
C GLY A 183 9.00 -10.44 7.12
N LEU A 184 7.76 -10.91 6.95
CA LEU A 184 6.95 -10.62 5.76
C LEU A 184 6.66 -9.12 5.61
N LEU A 185 6.36 -8.42 6.72
CA LEU A 185 6.21 -6.96 6.73
C LEU A 185 7.50 -6.28 6.26
N LEU A 186 8.65 -6.69 6.79
CA LEU A 186 9.95 -6.14 6.38
C LEU A 186 10.20 -6.36 4.88
N GLY A 187 9.93 -7.56 4.37
CA GLY A 187 10.01 -7.83 2.94
C GLY A 187 9.08 -6.91 2.14
N ASN A 188 7.84 -6.75 2.57
CA ASN A 188 6.87 -5.88 1.91
C ASN A 188 7.27 -4.40 1.95
N LEU A 189 7.90 -3.95 3.03
CA LEU A 189 8.46 -2.59 3.13
C LEU A 189 9.44 -2.33 1.97
N PHE A 190 10.31 -3.28 1.63
CA PHE A 190 11.20 -3.14 0.47
C PHE A 190 10.42 -3.04 -0.85
N TRP A 191 9.34 -3.78 -1.02
CA TRP A 191 8.49 -3.62 -2.20
C TRP A 191 7.86 -2.22 -2.28
N VAL A 192 7.37 -1.69 -1.14
CA VAL A 192 6.84 -0.32 -1.10
C VAL A 192 7.94 0.69 -1.45
N LEU A 193 9.15 0.55 -0.89
CA LEU A 193 10.30 1.38 -1.24
C LEU A 193 10.60 1.35 -2.74
N ALA A 194 10.51 0.18 -3.37
CA ALA A 194 10.73 0.05 -4.81
C ALA A 194 9.70 0.82 -5.62
N TYR A 195 8.41 0.49 -5.48
CA TYR A 195 7.38 1.09 -6.33
C TYR A 195 7.10 2.57 -6.01
N ASP A 196 7.25 2.98 -4.75
CA ASP A 196 7.06 4.40 -4.43
C ASP A 196 8.27 5.25 -4.82
N THR A 197 9.47 4.64 -4.96
CA THR A 197 10.60 5.30 -5.62
C THR A 197 10.35 5.45 -7.13
N GLU A 198 9.81 4.43 -7.82
CA GLU A 198 9.36 4.57 -9.20
C GLU A 198 8.37 5.72 -9.36
N TYR A 199 7.44 5.84 -8.41
CA TYR A 199 6.47 6.94 -8.39
C TYR A 199 7.12 8.31 -8.13
N ALA A 200 8.09 8.39 -7.21
CA ALA A 200 8.86 9.60 -6.95
C ALA A 200 9.72 10.03 -8.15
N MET A 201 10.17 9.08 -8.98
CA MET A 201 10.89 9.39 -10.22
C MET A 201 9.99 10.08 -11.26
N VAL A 202 8.67 9.90 -11.20
CA VAL A 202 7.69 10.57 -12.08
C VAL A 202 7.65 12.08 -11.84
N ASP A 203 7.66 12.48 -10.56
CA ASP A 203 7.49 13.88 -10.14
C ASP A 203 8.83 14.55 -9.78
N ARG A 204 9.97 13.90 -10.04
CA ARG A 204 11.31 14.31 -9.58
C ARG A 204 11.65 15.77 -9.90
N ASP A 205 11.38 16.23 -11.11
CA ASP A 205 11.73 17.60 -11.53
C ASP A 205 10.84 18.64 -10.81
N ASP A 206 9.56 18.31 -10.65
CA ASP A 206 8.61 19.14 -9.93
C ASP A 206 8.99 19.20 -8.42
N ASP A 207 9.33 18.05 -7.83
CA ASP A 207 9.74 17.92 -6.43
C ASP A 207 11.06 18.66 -6.12
N LEU A 208 12.04 18.61 -7.04
CA LEU A 208 13.29 19.37 -6.93
C LEU A 208 13.03 20.88 -6.91
N ALA A 209 12.15 21.37 -7.78
CA ALA A 209 11.79 22.80 -7.84
C ALA A 209 11.08 23.28 -6.57
N LEU A 210 10.36 22.38 -5.88
CA LEU A 210 9.63 22.66 -4.63
C LEU A 210 10.46 22.41 -3.36
N GLY A 211 11.69 21.91 -3.47
CA GLY A 211 12.54 21.55 -2.33
C GLY A 211 12.00 20.35 -1.53
N MET A 212 11.18 19.49 -2.15
CA MET A 212 10.61 18.31 -1.50
C MET A 212 11.68 17.23 -1.29
N LYS A 213 11.52 16.45 -0.21
CA LYS A 213 12.38 15.29 0.06
C LYS A 213 11.68 14.01 -0.42
N THR A 214 12.32 13.31 -1.36
CA THR A 214 11.83 12.02 -1.87
C THR A 214 12.99 11.04 -2.04
N SER A 215 12.68 9.74 -2.12
CA SER A 215 13.68 8.71 -2.36
C SER A 215 14.40 8.92 -3.71
N ALA A 216 13.70 9.32 -4.76
CA ALA A 216 14.30 9.58 -6.06
C ALA A 216 15.33 10.72 -6.02
N ILE A 217 15.10 11.76 -5.20
CA ILE A 217 16.05 12.85 -4.98
C ILE A 217 17.22 12.39 -4.12
N THR A 218 16.92 11.71 -3.00
CA THR A 218 17.93 11.23 -2.04
C THR A 218 18.90 10.23 -2.67
N LEU A 219 18.39 9.31 -3.50
CA LEU A 219 19.19 8.29 -4.18
C LEU A 219 19.91 8.84 -5.43
N GLY A 220 19.42 9.92 -6.00
CA GLY A 220 20.04 10.58 -7.13
C GLY A 220 20.25 9.66 -8.33
N ARG A 221 21.51 9.45 -8.73
CA ARG A 221 21.86 8.57 -9.86
C ARG A 221 21.75 7.08 -9.54
N LEU A 222 21.62 6.73 -8.27
CA LEU A 222 21.51 5.34 -7.80
C LEU A 222 20.05 4.88 -7.68
N ASP A 223 19.08 5.72 -8.03
CA ASP A 223 17.65 5.46 -7.90
C ASP A 223 17.22 4.12 -8.54
N VAL A 224 17.58 3.89 -9.82
CA VAL A 224 17.25 2.64 -10.53
C VAL A 224 17.92 1.42 -9.87
N ALA A 225 19.19 1.54 -9.49
CA ALA A 225 19.90 0.45 -8.82
C ALA A 225 19.27 0.12 -7.46
N ALA A 226 18.91 1.15 -6.68
CA ALA A 226 18.26 0.98 -5.38
C ALA A 226 16.87 0.33 -5.53
N VAL A 227 16.06 0.74 -6.51
CA VAL A 227 14.77 0.11 -6.83
C VAL A 227 14.96 -1.39 -7.08
N MET A 228 15.95 -1.77 -7.90
CA MET A 228 16.22 -3.19 -8.18
C MET A 228 16.70 -3.96 -6.96
N ILE A 229 17.51 -3.34 -6.10
CA ILE A 229 17.94 -3.94 -4.81
C ILE A 229 16.71 -4.13 -3.89
N PHE A 230 15.82 -3.15 -3.79
CA PHE A 230 14.62 -3.27 -2.99
C PHE A 230 13.70 -4.40 -3.48
N TYR A 231 13.51 -4.54 -4.77
CA TYR A 231 12.77 -5.68 -5.33
C TYR A 231 13.47 -7.02 -5.04
N ALA A 232 14.79 -7.09 -5.17
CA ALA A 232 15.54 -8.30 -4.87
C ALA A 232 15.40 -8.70 -3.39
N LEU A 233 15.50 -7.74 -2.47
CA LEU A 233 15.28 -7.97 -1.03
C LEU A 233 13.84 -8.42 -0.73
N TYR A 234 12.84 -7.78 -1.34
CA TYR A 234 11.45 -8.20 -1.23
C TYR A 234 11.27 -9.67 -1.63
N LEU A 235 11.67 -10.01 -2.84
CA LEU A 235 11.49 -11.37 -3.39
C LEU A 235 12.30 -12.40 -2.60
N ALA A 236 13.53 -12.06 -2.19
CA ALA A 236 14.38 -12.98 -1.41
C ALA A 236 13.78 -13.27 -0.02
N ILE A 237 13.32 -12.24 0.69
CA ILE A 237 12.72 -12.39 2.02
C ILE A 237 11.43 -13.21 1.93
N TRP A 238 10.55 -12.89 0.98
CA TRP A 238 9.29 -13.60 0.81
C TRP A 238 9.52 -15.04 0.35
N ALA A 239 10.42 -15.28 -0.61
CA ALA A 239 10.77 -16.64 -1.04
C ALA A 239 11.33 -17.48 0.12
N TRP A 240 12.28 -16.92 0.87
CA TRP A 240 12.88 -17.61 2.00
C TRP A 240 11.87 -17.91 3.11
N LEU A 241 11.06 -16.93 3.51
CA LEU A 241 10.04 -17.14 4.54
C LEU A 241 8.95 -18.10 4.07
N GLY A 242 8.48 -17.99 2.82
CA GLY A 242 7.50 -18.92 2.27
C GLY A 242 7.97 -20.36 2.30
N LEU A 243 9.22 -20.63 1.91
CA LEU A 243 9.81 -21.97 1.99
C LEU A 243 9.94 -22.45 3.45
N ARG A 244 10.31 -21.57 4.39
CA ARG A 244 10.35 -21.88 5.83
C ARG A 244 8.98 -22.20 6.42
N LEU A 245 7.92 -21.63 5.87
CA LEU A 245 6.52 -21.88 6.23
C LEU A 245 5.92 -23.07 5.45
N GLY A 246 6.76 -23.78 4.70
CA GLY A 246 6.38 -24.97 3.98
C GLY A 246 5.71 -24.73 2.63
N LEU A 247 5.62 -23.50 2.10
CA LEU A 247 5.12 -23.25 0.76
C LEU A 247 6.00 -23.94 -0.29
N GLY A 248 5.36 -24.54 -1.32
CA GLY A 248 6.00 -25.44 -2.25
C GLY A 248 6.29 -24.85 -3.64
N ARG A 249 6.22 -25.72 -4.65
CA ARG A 249 6.61 -25.37 -6.03
C ARG A 249 5.68 -24.35 -6.67
N VAL A 250 4.38 -24.41 -6.40
CA VAL A 250 3.39 -23.47 -6.98
C VAL A 250 3.64 -22.05 -6.46
N TYR A 251 3.97 -21.92 -5.18
CA TYR A 251 4.41 -20.64 -4.62
C TYR A 251 5.65 -20.10 -5.34
N LEU A 252 6.66 -20.96 -5.56
CA LEU A 252 7.90 -20.55 -6.26
C LEU A 252 7.64 -20.11 -7.70
N LEU A 253 6.64 -20.68 -8.39
CA LEU A 253 6.20 -20.18 -9.70
C LEU A 253 5.63 -18.75 -9.59
N GLY A 254 4.87 -18.45 -8.54
CA GLY A 254 4.40 -17.10 -8.25
C GLY A 254 5.55 -16.13 -8.02
N VAL A 255 6.56 -16.51 -7.24
CA VAL A 255 7.79 -15.73 -7.02
C VAL A 255 8.54 -15.50 -8.34
N ALA A 256 8.68 -16.54 -9.17
CA ALA A 256 9.34 -16.42 -10.48
C ALA A 256 8.58 -15.48 -11.44
N ALA A 257 7.25 -15.54 -11.43
CA ALA A 257 6.41 -14.63 -12.22
C ALA A 257 6.56 -13.17 -11.74
N ALA A 258 6.62 -12.94 -10.43
CA ALA A 258 6.90 -11.63 -9.86
C ALA A 258 8.31 -11.14 -10.24
N ALA A 259 9.32 -12.02 -10.19
CA ALA A 259 10.69 -11.68 -10.61
C ALA A 259 10.78 -11.31 -12.10
N ALA A 260 10.07 -12.02 -12.98
CA ALA A 260 10.01 -11.69 -14.40
C ALA A 260 9.39 -10.30 -14.65
N GLN A 261 8.35 -9.94 -13.89
CA GLN A 261 7.76 -8.59 -13.94
C GLN A 261 8.75 -7.52 -13.45
N VAL A 262 9.50 -7.78 -12.38
CA VAL A 262 10.53 -6.87 -11.86
C VAL A 262 11.62 -6.61 -12.92
N LEU A 263 12.04 -7.64 -13.67
CA LEU A 263 12.97 -7.45 -14.78
C LEU A 263 12.37 -6.58 -15.90
N TRP A 264 11.08 -6.71 -16.17
CA TRP A 264 10.39 -5.81 -17.08
C TRP A 264 10.32 -4.38 -16.56
N HIS A 265 10.06 -4.19 -15.24
CA HIS A 265 10.10 -2.87 -14.63
C HIS A 265 11.47 -2.20 -14.80
N TYR A 266 12.58 -2.94 -14.66
CA TYR A 266 13.90 -2.40 -14.96
C TYR A 266 13.98 -1.82 -16.38
N ALA A 267 13.45 -2.53 -17.40
CA ALA A 267 13.44 -2.03 -18.77
C ALA A 267 12.64 -0.73 -18.92
N LEU A 268 11.56 -0.56 -18.15
CA LEU A 268 10.73 0.64 -18.16
C LEU A 268 11.42 1.84 -17.47
N ILE A 269 12.10 1.62 -16.32
CA ILE A 269 12.63 2.71 -15.48
C ILE A 269 14.08 3.09 -15.80
N ARG A 270 14.86 2.24 -16.49
CA ARG A 270 16.28 2.49 -16.73
C ARG A 270 16.56 3.80 -17.46
N GLY A 271 15.63 4.24 -18.32
CA GLY A 271 15.70 5.51 -19.04
C GLY A 271 15.19 6.72 -18.24
N ARG A 272 14.67 6.52 -17.05
CA ARG A 272 14.10 7.56 -16.15
C ARG A 272 13.05 8.46 -16.82
N THR A 273 12.37 7.95 -17.84
CA THR A 273 11.28 8.71 -18.47
C THR A 273 10.07 8.75 -17.55
N ARG A 274 9.36 9.89 -17.50
CA ARG A 274 8.16 10.07 -16.68
C ARG A 274 7.11 8.99 -16.98
N GLU A 275 6.88 8.70 -18.26
CA GLU A 275 5.92 7.69 -18.73
C GLU A 275 6.34 6.27 -18.33
N GLY A 276 7.63 5.93 -18.46
CA GLY A 276 8.19 4.62 -18.11
C GLY A 276 8.06 4.36 -16.62
N CYS A 277 8.47 5.31 -15.77
CA CYS A 277 8.38 5.22 -14.32
C CYS A 277 6.91 5.14 -13.87
N PHE A 278 6.01 5.94 -14.45
CA PHE A 278 4.59 5.89 -14.12
C PHE A 278 3.94 4.57 -14.55
N LYS A 279 4.33 4.02 -15.71
CA LYS A 279 3.87 2.72 -16.18
C LYS A 279 4.33 1.60 -15.24
N ALA A 280 5.60 1.59 -14.82
CA ALA A 280 6.14 0.63 -13.86
C ALA A 280 5.36 0.69 -12.54
N PHE A 281 5.21 1.89 -11.93
CA PHE A 281 4.42 2.09 -10.72
C PHE A 281 2.99 1.52 -10.85
N ARG A 282 2.30 1.82 -11.95
CA ARG A 282 0.92 1.35 -12.15
C ARG A 282 0.81 -0.16 -12.28
N LEU A 283 1.82 -0.83 -12.82
CA LEU A 283 1.84 -2.28 -13.04
C LEU A 283 2.28 -3.07 -11.80
N ASN A 284 2.77 -2.40 -10.77
CA ASN A 284 3.25 -3.06 -9.55
C ASN A 284 2.22 -3.95 -8.86
N HIS A 285 0.93 -3.63 -8.97
CA HIS A 285 -0.09 -4.51 -8.38
C HIS A 285 -0.06 -5.94 -8.95
N TRP A 286 0.45 -6.14 -10.18
CA TRP A 286 0.61 -7.48 -10.76
C TRP A 286 1.77 -8.26 -10.12
N VAL A 287 2.84 -7.58 -9.66
CA VAL A 287 3.93 -8.19 -8.88
C VAL A 287 3.36 -8.78 -7.59
N GLY A 288 2.57 -8.00 -6.85
CA GLY A 288 1.89 -8.45 -5.63
C GLY A 288 0.87 -9.56 -5.91
N PHE A 289 0.09 -9.44 -6.99
CA PHE A 289 -0.88 -10.46 -7.39
C PHE A 289 -0.21 -11.81 -7.70
N ALA A 290 0.90 -11.81 -8.44
CA ALA A 290 1.62 -13.04 -8.78
C ALA A 290 2.06 -13.80 -7.52
N LEU A 291 2.55 -13.06 -6.52
CA LEU A 291 2.96 -13.63 -5.24
C LEU A 291 1.76 -14.15 -4.44
N PHE A 292 0.68 -13.38 -4.36
CA PHE A 292 -0.57 -13.80 -3.71
C PHE A 292 -1.16 -15.05 -4.37
N ALA A 293 -1.25 -15.06 -5.70
CA ALA A 293 -1.76 -16.22 -6.44
C ALA A 293 -0.91 -17.46 -6.18
N GLY A 294 0.43 -17.31 -6.12
CA GLY A 294 1.33 -18.39 -5.74
C GLY A 294 1.04 -18.94 -4.35
N VAL A 295 0.85 -18.07 -3.34
CA VAL A 295 0.48 -18.46 -1.97
C VAL A 295 -0.87 -19.19 -1.95
N ALA A 296 -1.90 -18.57 -2.53
CA ALA A 296 -3.27 -19.07 -2.46
C ALA A 296 -3.41 -20.42 -3.18
N LEU A 297 -2.81 -20.56 -4.37
CA LEU A 297 -2.85 -21.80 -5.14
C LEU A 297 -2.02 -22.91 -4.49
N ASP A 298 -0.83 -22.60 -3.96
CA ASP A 298 0.01 -23.59 -3.29
C ASP A 298 -0.70 -24.20 -2.07
N LEU A 299 -1.34 -23.33 -1.25
CA LEU A 299 -2.11 -23.78 -0.09
C LEU A 299 -3.41 -24.52 -0.48
N ALA A 300 -4.02 -24.19 -1.60
CA ALA A 300 -5.24 -24.86 -2.07
C ALA A 300 -4.96 -26.25 -2.70
N LEU A 301 -3.73 -26.52 -3.13
CA LEU A 301 -3.33 -27.77 -3.80
C LEU A 301 -2.63 -28.77 -2.85
N ARG A 302 -2.49 -28.44 -1.57
CA ARG A 302 -2.03 -29.33 -0.51
C ARG A 302 -3.16 -30.25 -0.05
#